data_04b3cb993e3e5dd1bda0642173c6c65b
#
_entry.id   04b3cb993e3e5dd1bda0642173c6c65b
#
_cell.length_a   1.000
_cell.length_b   1.000
_cell.length_c   1.000
_cell.angle_alpha   90.00
_cell.angle_beta   90.00
_cell.angle_gamma   90.00
#
_symmetry.space_group_name_H-M   'P 1'
#
loop_
_entity.id
_entity.type
_entity.pdbx_description
1 polymer ?
#
loop_
_entity_poly.entity_id
_entity_poly.type
_entity_poly.pdbx_seq_one_letter_code
_entity_poly.pdbx_strand_id
1 'polypeptide(L)'
;MLIAAAAVYGGGSYTALKREQLNELEALCHMLRLMQDELETRALPLPELAAQLEERTESAGKALLSGLLRRLPVLGSRDFQSIWKESVTESVRYSGEAARLLCTLGSFLGRYDVDSQSEAIRSCREAMEKLHTAAAEALPQTRRLGMGLALT
;
A
#
# COMPACT_ATOMS: atom_id res chain seq x y z
N MET A 1 6.09 34.10 20.30
CA MET A 1 7.21 33.18 20.10
C MET A 1 6.80 31.71 20.12
N LEU A 2 6.03 31.27 21.13
CA LEU A 2 5.57 29.89 21.22
C LEU A 2 4.66 29.50 20.04
N ILE A 3 3.81 30.40 19.57
CA ILE A 3 2.90 30.16 18.46
C ILE A 3 3.66 29.98 17.15
N ALA A 4 4.68 30.79 16.91
CA ALA A 4 5.51 30.69 15.71
C ALA A 4 6.31 29.39 15.67
N ALA A 5 6.86 28.97 16.81
CA ALA A 5 7.58 27.71 16.91
C ALA A 5 6.67 26.51 16.68
N ALA A 6 5.45 26.55 17.22
CA ALA A 6 4.46 25.50 17.01
C ALA A 6 4.04 25.41 15.55
N ALA A 7 3.87 26.54 14.86
CA ALA A 7 3.49 26.57 13.45
C ALA A 7 4.58 25.97 12.56
N VAL A 8 5.85 26.30 12.81
CA VAL A 8 6.97 25.73 12.05
C VAL A 8 7.09 24.23 12.31
N TYR A 9 6.94 23.81 13.55
CA TYR A 9 7.00 22.40 13.92
C TYR A 9 5.83 21.63 13.29
N GLY A 10 4.63 22.20 13.33
CA GLY A 10 3.45 21.60 12.71
C GLY A 10 3.60 21.45 11.20
N GLY A 11 4.20 22.43 10.51
CA GLY A 11 4.46 22.36 9.07
C GLY A 11 5.44 21.24 8.73
N GLY A 12 6.50 21.09 9.53
CA GLY A 12 7.47 20.02 9.34
C GLY A 12 6.86 18.65 9.57
N SER A 13 6.02 18.49 10.59
CA SER A 13 5.31 17.23 10.87
C SER A 13 4.34 16.88 9.75
N TYR A 14 3.62 17.86 9.22
CA TYR A 14 2.69 17.65 8.13
C TYR A 14 3.41 17.14 6.87
N THR A 15 4.53 17.74 6.53
CA THR A 15 5.34 17.34 5.38
C THR A 15 5.89 15.91 5.57
N ALA A 16 6.35 15.58 6.77
CA ALA A 16 6.84 14.25 7.08
C ALA A 16 5.75 13.19 6.93
N LEU A 17 4.54 13.49 7.43
CA LEU A 17 3.40 12.58 7.28
C LEU A 17 3.01 12.38 5.82
N LYS A 18 3.07 13.44 5.02
CA LYS A 18 2.78 13.34 3.58
C LYS A 18 3.79 12.46 2.86
N ARG A 19 5.06 12.55 3.23
CA ARG A 19 6.11 11.69 2.67
C ARG A 19 5.91 10.24 3.06
N GLU A 20 5.55 10.00 4.32
CA GLU A 20 5.26 8.64 4.78
C GLU A 20 4.08 8.04 4.05
N GLN A 21 3.03 8.83 3.82
CA GLN A 21 1.88 8.41 3.03
C GLN A 21 2.29 8.04 1.61
N LEU A 22 3.12 8.88 0.99
CA LEU A 22 3.59 8.66 -0.37
C LEU A 22 4.42 7.38 -0.46
N ASN A 23 5.33 7.17 0.48
CA ASN A 23 6.16 5.96 0.54
C ASN A 23 5.31 4.71 0.73
N GLU A 24 4.30 4.78 1.58
CA GLU A 24 3.37 3.68 1.80
C GLU A 24 2.62 3.32 0.51
N LEU A 25 2.09 4.32 -0.18
CA LEU A 25 1.37 4.11 -1.44
C LEU A 25 2.28 3.50 -2.52
N GLU A 26 3.51 3.99 -2.61
CA GLU A 26 4.49 3.45 -3.56
C GLU A 26 4.79 1.98 -3.28
N ALA A 27 5.01 1.64 -2.01
CA ALA A 27 5.28 0.27 -1.60
C ALA A 27 4.11 -0.66 -1.90
N LEU A 28 2.88 -0.20 -1.68
CA LEU A 28 1.67 -0.97 -1.96
C LEU A 28 1.45 -1.16 -3.45
N CYS A 29 1.71 -0.14 -4.27
CA CYS A 29 1.64 -0.26 -5.72
C CYS A 29 2.63 -1.30 -6.23
N HIS A 30 3.85 -1.28 -5.70
CA HIS A 30 4.88 -2.25 -6.06
C HIS A 30 4.47 -3.67 -5.69
N MET A 31 3.96 -3.86 -4.48
CA MET A 31 3.46 -5.16 -4.02
C MET A 31 2.36 -5.68 -4.95
N LEU A 32 1.39 -4.84 -5.29
CA LEU A 32 0.27 -5.24 -6.15
C LEU A 32 0.75 -5.62 -7.55
N ARG A 33 1.73 -4.89 -8.07
CA ARG A 33 2.33 -5.18 -9.37
C ARG A 33 2.99 -6.56 -9.37
N LEU A 34 3.76 -6.86 -8.32
CA LEU A 34 4.40 -8.16 -8.18
C LEU A 34 3.38 -9.28 -8.00
N MET A 35 2.32 -9.04 -7.23
CA MET A 35 1.26 -10.02 -7.05
C MET A 35 0.60 -10.37 -8.37
N GLN A 36 0.30 -9.36 -9.17
CA GLN A 36 -0.32 -9.56 -10.47
C GLN A 36 0.59 -10.37 -11.40
N ASP A 37 1.85 -9.98 -11.49
CA ASP A 37 2.84 -10.66 -12.35
C ASP A 37 3.00 -12.13 -11.99
N GLU A 38 3.16 -12.44 -10.71
CA GLU A 38 3.34 -13.81 -10.25
C GLU A 38 2.08 -14.64 -10.44
N LEU A 39 0.92 -14.06 -10.21
CA LEU A 39 -0.34 -14.76 -10.41
C LEU A 39 -0.58 -15.08 -11.88
N GLU A 40 -0.30 -14.15 -12.78
CA GLU A 40 -0.47 -14.35 -14.23
C GLU A 40 0.56 -15.30 -14.82
N THR A 41 1.78 -15.27 -14.30
CA THR A 41 2.89 -16.07 -14.83
C THR A 41 2.90 -17.48 -14.29
N ARG A 42 2.70 -17.66 -12.99
CA ARG A 42 2.85 -18.93 -12.31
C ARG A 42 1.58 -19.48 -11.69
N ALA A 43 0.58 -18.64 -11.51
CA ALA A 43 -0.69 -19.01 -10.86
C ALA A 43 -0.46 -19.65 -9.48
N LEU A 44 0.49 -19.10 -8.70
CA LEU A 44 0.82 -19.64 -7.38
C LEU A 44 -0.34 -19.47 -6.41
N PRO A 45 -0.58 -20.47 -5.54
CA PRO A 45 -1.51 -20.29 -4.43
C PRO A 45 -1.09 -19.11 -3.54
N LEU A 46 -2.07 -18.46 -2.94
CA LEU A 46 -1.83 -17.24 -2.18
C LEU A 46 -0.76 -17.37 -1.08
N PRO A 47 -0.73 -18.47 -0.27
CA PRO A 47 0.31 -18.61 0.75
C PRO A 47 1.72 -18.63 0.16
N GLU A 48 1.92 -19.36 -0.94
CA GLU A 48 3.20 -19.43 -1.62
C GLU A 48 3.56 -18.11 -2.26
N LEU A 49 2.58 -17.44 -2.86
CA LEU A 49 2.73 -16.13 -3.46
C LEU A 49 3.21 -15.11 -2.39
N ALA A 50 2.53 -15.10 -1.26
CA ALA A 50 2.87 -14.18 -0.17
C ALA A 50 4.29 -14.43 0.37
N ALA A 51 4.67 -15.70 0.54
CA ALA A 51 5.99 -16.06 1.03
C ALA A 51 7.10 -15.61 0.08
N GLN A 52 6.90 -15.79 -1.22
CA GLN A 52 7.89 -15.37 -2.21
C GLN A 52 7.99 -13.85 -2.32
N LEU A 53 6.86 -13.16 -2.29
CA LEU A 53 6.84 -11.71 -2.45
C LEU A 53 7.26 -10.96 -1.19
N GLU A 54 7.17 -11.56 -0.01
CA GLU A 54 7.63 -10.93 1.22
C GLU A 54 9.10 -10.50 1.10
N GLU A 55 9.93 -11.34 0.50
CA GLU A 55 11.35 -11.05 0.34
C GLU A 55 11.63 -9.98 -0.70
N ARG A 56 10.70 -9.74 -1.61
CA ARG A 56 10.85 -8.80 -2.73
C ARG A 56 10.13 -7.48 -2.51
N THR A 57 9.49 -7.31 -1.36
CA THR A 57 8.73 -6.10 -1.03
C THR A 57 9.35 -5.40 0.16
N GLU A 58 8.98 -4.15 0.35
CA GLU A 58 9.48 -3.30 1.43
C GLU A 58 8.34 -2.52 2.08
N SER A 59 8.62 -1.92 3.22
CA SER A 59 7.70 -1.01 3.92
C SER A 59 6.32 -1.63 4.13
N ALA A 60 5.25 -0.90 3.78
CA ALA A 60 3.88 -1.34 3.99
C ALA A 60 3.55 -2.64 3.25
N GLY A 61 4.10 -2.83 2.04
CA GLY A 61 3.89 -4.05 1.27
C GLY A 61 4.43 -5.27 1.99
N LYS A 62 5.67 -5.18 2.47
CA LYS A 62 6.29 -6.26 3.23
C LYS A 62 5.54 -6.51 4.55
N ALA A 63 5.16 -5.44 5.25
CA ALA A 63 4.42 -5.56 6.50
C ALA A 63 3.09 -6.29 6.31
N LEU A 64 2.39 -5.98 5.23
CA LEU A 64 1.12 -6.64 4.90
C LEU A 64 1.32 -8.13 4.64
N LEU A 65 2.29 -8.49 3.81
CA LEU A 65 2.56 -9.90 3.49
C LEU A 65 3.05 -10.67 4.70
N SER A 66 3.91 -10.07 5.52
CA SER A 66 4.38 -10.69 6.77
C SER A 66 3.22 -10.91 7.74
N GLY A 67 2.35 -9.92 7.88
CA GLY A 67 1.17 -10.02 8.72
C GLY A 67 0.22 -11.12 8.26
N LEU A 68 0.04 -11.22 6.96
CA LEU A 68 -0.78 -12.28 6.35
C LEU A 68 -0.19 -13.65 6.64
N LEU A 69 1.11 -13.83 6.39
CA LEU A 69 1.79 -15.10 6.62
C LEU A 69 1.69 -15.57 8.06
N ARG A 70 1.78 -14.66 9.02
CA ARG A 70 1.63 -15.00 10.44
C ARG A 70 0.22 -15.49 10.77
N ARG A 71 -0.78 -15.03 10.02
CA ARG A 71 -2.19 -15.35 10.29
C ARG A 71 -2.72 -16.54 9.51
N LEU A 72 -2.05 -16.93 8.44
CA LEU A 72 -2.51 -18.05 7.59
C LEU A 72 -2.65 -19.38 8.36
N PRO A 73 -1.80 -19.72 9.36
CA PRO A 73 -1.98 -20.98 10.09
C PRO A 73 -3.33 -21.11 10.81
N VAL A 74 -4.01 -20.03 11.10
CA VAL A 74 -5.35 -20.07 11.74
C VAL A 74 -6.48 -20.03 10.71
N LEU A 75 -6.16 -20.12 9.42
CA LEU A 75 -7.15 -20.23 8.37
C LEU A 75 -7.92 -21.55 8.55
N GLY A 76 -9.24 -21.45 8.58
CA GLY A 76 -10.09 -22.59 8.90
C GLY A 76 -10.87 -22.36 10.18
N SER A 77 -10.25 -21.80 11.23
CA SER A 77 -10.95 -21.29 12.39
C SER A 77 -11.40 -19.85 12.18
N ARG A 78 -10.72 -19.13 11.25
CA ARG A 78 -11.06 -17.76 10.86
C ARG A 78 -11.09 -17.69 9.33
N ASP A 79 -11.97 -16.87 8.79
CA ASP A 79 -12.06 -16.70 7.33
C ASP A 79 -10.93 -15.82 6.80
N PHE A 80 -10.62 -16.00 5.52
CA PHE A 80 -9.53 -15.27 4.87
C PHE A 80 -9.74 -13.75 4.90
N GLN A 81 -10.97 -13.29 4.66
CA GLN A 81 -11.24 -11.86 4.67
C GLN A 81 -10.91 -11.20 6.00
N SER A 82 -11.19 -11.89 7.11
CA SER A 82 -10.88 -11.37 8.45
C SER A 82 -9.38 -11.24 8.68
N ILE A 83 -8.61 -12.28 8.32
CA ILE A 83 -7.16 -12.24 8.52
C ILE A 83 -6.50 -11.25 7.56
N TRP A 84 -7.01 -11.12 6.35
CA TRP A 84 -6.55 -10.11 5.39
C TRP A 84 -6.80 -8.70 5.91
N LYS A 85 -8.02 -8.44 6.37
CA LYS A 85 -8.40 -7.13 6.91
C LYS A 85 -7.53 -6.73 8.10
N GLU A 86 -7.27 -7.67 9.00
CA GLU A 86 -6.37 -7.41 10.13
C GLU A 86 -4.97 -7.07 9.67
N SER A 87 -4.46 -7.81 8.68
CA SER A 87 -3.14 -7.58 8.13
C SER A 87 -3.04 -6.20 7.48
N VAL A 88 -4.09 -5.80 6.75
CA VAL A 88 -4.17 -4.47 6.13
C VAL A 88 -4.21 -3.38 7.20
N THR A 89 -5.06 -3.54 8.19
CA THR A 89 -5.22 -2.54 9.25
C THR A 89 -3.93 -2.31 10.03
N GLU A 90 -3.17 -3.38 10.25
CA GLU A 90 -1.89 -3.33 10.94
C GLU A 90 -0.79 -2.66 10.12
N SER A 91 -0.79 -2.89 8.80
CA SER A 91 0.31 -2.46 7.92
C SER A 91 0.10 -1.12 7.26
N VAL A 92 -1.13 -0.76 6.91
CA VAL A 92 -1.44 0.48 6.21
C VAL A 92 -1.85 1.53 7.23
N ARG A 93 -0.94 2.46 7.51
CA ARG A 93 -1.08 3.42 8.62
C ARG A 93 -1.49 4.82 8.20
N TYR A 94 -1.13 5.23 6.99
CA TYR A 94 -1.20 6.63 6.59
C TYR A 94 -2.33 6.95 5.63
N SER A 95 -2.77 5.97 4.83
CA SER A 95 -3.84 6.19 3.85
C SER A 95 -5.04 5.28 4.15
N GLY A 96 -6.12 5.87 4.66
CA GLY A 96 -7.37 5.15 4.89
C GLY A 96 -8.01 4.67 3.60
N GLU A 97 -7.83 5.41 2.50
CA GLU A 97 -8.35 5.01 1.20
C GLU A 97 -7.61 3.81 0.65
N ALA A 98 -6.28 3.75 0.82
CA ALA A 98 -5.48 2.60 0.44
C ALA A 98 -5.91 1.36 1.23
N ALA A 99 -6.13 1.51 2.53
CA ALA A 99 -6.61 0.40 3.36
C ALA A 99 -7.95 -0.11 2.88
N ARG A 100 -8.85 0.79 2.50
CA ARG A 100 -10.17 0.42 2.00
C ARG A 100 -10.08 -0.34 0.68
N LEU A 101 -9.24 0.12 -0.25
CA LEU A 101 -9.02 -0.56 -1.52
C LEU A 101 -8.49 -1.98 -1.31
N LEU A 102 -7.54 -2.14 -0.41
CA LEU A 102 -6.98 -3.46 -0.10
C LEU A 102 -7.99 -4.37 0.58
N CYS A 103 -8.82 -3.84 1.47
CA CYS A 103 -9.88 -4.64 2.10
C CYS A 103 -10.88 -5.14 1.08
N THR A 104 -11.25 -4.30 0.10
CA THR A 104 -12.13 -4.71 -1.01
C THR A 104 -11.47 -5.81 -1.84
N LEU A 105 -10.19 -5.69 -2.12
CA LEU A 105 -9.44 -6.72 -2.85
C LEU A 105 -9.51 -8.06 -2.13
N GLY A 106 -9.47 -8.06 -0.81
CA GLY A 106 -9.52 -9.29 -0.02
C GLY A 106 -10.75 -10.14 -0.26
N SER A 107 -11.84 -9.54 -0.71
CA SER A 107 -13.05 -10.29 -1.02
C SER A 107 -12.91 -11.15 -2.29
N PHE A 108 -11.92 -10.87 -3.13
CA PHE A 108 -11.66 -11.61 -4.36
C PHE A 108 -10.52 -12.62 -4.24
N LEU A 109 -9.59 -12.37 -3.33
CA LEU A 109 -8.40 -13.22 -3.20
C LEU A 109 -8.75 -14.59 -2.63
N GLY A 110 -8.21 -15.63 -3.25
CA GLY A 110 -8.36 -17.00 -2.80
C GLY A 110 -9.71 -17.65 -3.09
N ARG A 111 -10.67 -16.92 -3.67
CA ARG A 111 -12.04 -17.42 -3.88
C ARG A 111 -12.38 -17.66 -5.35
N TYR A 112 -11.75 -16.95 -6.24
CA TYR A 112 -12.08 -16.95 -7.66
C TYR A 112 -10.94 -17.51 -8.48
N ASP A 113 -11.18 -17.70 -9.76
CA ASP A 113 -10.17 -18.17 -10.69
C ASP A 113 -9.04 -17.14 -10.85
N VAL A 114 -7.96 -17.56 -11.50
CA VAL A 114 -6.78 -16.71 -11.69
C VAL A 114 -7.13 -15.40 -12.41
N ASP A 115 -7.96 -15.50 -13.46
CA ASP A 115 -8.31 -14.32 -14.24
C ASP A 115 -9.09 -13.29 -13.42
N SER A 116 -10.06 -13.76 -12.63
CA SER A 116 -10.84 -12.88 -11.75
C SER A 116 -9.99 -12.24 -10.66
N GLN A 117 -9.08 -13.01 -10.08
CA GLN A 117 -8.16 -12.50 -9.07
C GLN A 117 -7.19 -11.48 -9.66
N SER A 118 -6.64 -11.78 -10.84
CA SER A 118 -5.73 -10.89 -11.55
C SER A 118 -6.40 -9.56 -11.90
N GLU A 119 -7.64 -9.64 -12.37
CA GLU A 119 -8.43 -8.44 -12.70
C GLU A 119 -8.70 -7.59 -11.45
N ALA A 120 -9.03 -8.23 -10.32
CA ALA A 120 -9.26 -7.52 -9.07
C ALA A 120 -7.97 -6.84 -8.57
N ILE A 121 -6.84 -7.51 -8.69
CA ILE A 121 -5.55 -6.95 -8.32
C ILE A 121 -5.21 -5.76 -9.22
N ARG A 122 -5.46 -5.89 -10.53
CA ARG A 122 -5.21 -4.81 -11.48
C ARG A 122 -6.05 -3.58 -11.16
N SER A 123 -7.34 -3.77 -10.89
CA SER A 123 -8.23 -2.65 -10.53
C SER A 123 -7.77 -1.96 -9.25
N CYS A 124 -7.38 -2.75 -8.26
CA CYS A 124 -6.84 -2.21 -7.00
C CYS A 124 -5.55 -1.43 -7.26
N ARG A 125 -4.65 -1.98 -8.07
CA ARG A 125 -3.39 -1.33 -8.41
C ARG A 125 -3.60 0.00 -9.12
N GLU A 126 -4.50 0.02 -10.10
CA GLU A 126 -4.79 1.26 -10.85
C GLU A 126 -5.36 2.34 -9.93
N ALA A 127 -6.26 1.97 -9.03
CA ALA A 127 -6.82 2.90 -8.05
C ALA A 127 -5.74 3.38 -7.07
N MET A 128 -4.85 2.48 -6.65
CA MET A 128 -3.74 2.81 -5.76
C MET A 128 -2.75 3.76 -6.44
N GLU A 129 -2.48 3.56 -7.72
CA GLU A 129 -1.61 4.43 -8.49
C GLU A 129 -2.17 5.85 -8.61
N LYS A 130 -3.50 5.96 -8.73
CA LYS A 130 -4.16 7.27 -8.73
C LYS A 130 -4.01 7.96 -7.38
N LEU A 131 -4.13 7.22 -6.29
CA LEU A 131 -3.88 7.77 -4.95
C LEU A 131 -2.44 8.25 -4.81
N HIS A 132 -1.50 7.46 -5.31
CA HIS A 132 -0.08 7.81 -5.29
C HIS A 132 0.18 9.10 -6.06
N THR A 133 -0.36 9.20 -7.27
CA THR A 133 -0.22 10.39 -8.10
C THR A 133 -0.78 11.63 -7.40
N ALA A 134 -1.98 11.51 -6.83
CA ALA A 134 -2.61 12.61 -6.11
C ALA A 134 -1.79 13.02 -4.87
N ALA A 135 -1.24 12.05 -4.14
CA ALA A 135 -0.40 12.33 -2.98
C ALA A 135 0.91 13.01 -3.38
N ALA A 136 1.50 12.59 -4.49
CA ALA A 136 2.73 13.21 -5.01
C ALA A 136 2.48 14.66 -5.43
N GLU A 137 1.35 14.92 -6.08
CA GLU A 137 0.98 16.27 -6.50
C GLU A 137 0.64 17.18 -5.32
N ALA A 138 0.17 16.60 -4.22
CA ALA A 138 -0.18 17.34 -3.02
C ALA A 138 1.04 17.71 -2.16
N LEU A 139 2.23 17.21 -2.48
CA LEU A 139 3.45 17.60 -1.77
C LEU A 139 3.69 19.11 -1.93
N PRO A 140 4.20 19.79 -0.90
CA PRO A 140 4.39 21.24 -0.93
C PRO A 140 5.19 21.69 -2.16
N GLN A 141 4.71 22.72 -2.82
CA GLN A 141 5.32 23.25 -4.04
C GLN A 141 6.64 23.97 -3.80
N THR A 142 7.07 24.10 -2.56
CA THR A 142 8.36 24.70 -2.22
C THR A 142 9.51 24.09 -3.03
N ARG A 143 9.42 22.80 -3.31
CA ARG A 143 10.42 22.10 -4.09
C ARG A 143 10.41 22.57 -5.57
N ARG A 144 9.21 22.77 -6.12
CA ARG A 144 9.06 23.27 -7.50
C ARG A 144 9.49 24.73 -7.58
N LEU A 145 9.11 25.53 -6.61
CA LEU A 145 9.50 26.94 -6.54
C LEU A 145 11.01 27.06 -6.38
N GLY A 146 11.63 26.21 -5.56
CA GLY A 146 13.07 26.18 -5.43
C GLY A 146 13.78 25.85 -6.73
N MET A 147 13.27 24.90 -7.47
CA MET A 147 13.81 24.55 -8.78
C MET A 147 13.59 25.66 -9.82
N GLY A 148 12.43 26.30 -9.78
CA GLY A 148 12.13 27.43 -10.64
C GLY A 148 13.06 28.61 -10.40
N LEU A 149 13.33 28.92 -9.12
CA LEU A 149 14.26 29.99 -8.76
C LEU A 149 15.69 29.65 -9.14
N ALA A 150 16.08 28.39 -9.08
CA ALA A 150 17.42 27.97 -9.47
C ALA A 150 17.63 28.07 -10.99
N LEU A 151 16.58 28.02 -11.77
CA LEU A 151 16.63 28.14 -13.23
C LEU A 151 16.61 29.60 -13.71
N THR A 152 16.21 30.52 -12.88
CA THR A 152 16.21 31.95 -13.20
C THR A 152 17.43 32.66 -12.64
#